data_3f445bbb9d6cae3e0608712faec84509
#
_entry.id   3f445bbb9d6cae3e0608712faec84509
#
_cell.length_a   1.000
_cell.length_b   1.000
_cell.length_c   1.000
_cell.angle_alpha   90.00
_cell.angle_beta   90.00
_cell.angle_gamma   90.00
#
_symmetry.space_group_name_H-M   'P 1'
#
loop_
_entity.id
_entity.type
_entity.pdbx_description
1 polymer ?
#
loop_
_entity_poly.entity_id
_entity_poly.type
_entity_poly.pdbx_seq_one_letter_code
_entity_poly.pdbx_strand_id
1 'polypeptide(L)'
;MFGKYIFKRLCLLIIAFTTVFTFSALFSGAYGKDNKCAKEEVFLPIIMYHSILNDKKLQNDYTIFPTLFENDLKYLTDNGYTTVTVEDLINYVYHGWDLPDKCIMLTFDDGYYNNYYYAFPLLKKYKCRAVISPIASMTEKFTQTQDFSVTYGHISDDNIREMANSGYVEIQNHSYDMHTLTPRKGVSKKRGESAEDYKNTVTSDIIKAQNYLENVTGKKPSCFVYPFGAKSDGTEEIVRELGFVCTMTCTEEANVITRDKESLFELGRYRRDGKESMEKLMKSIRNS
;
A
#
# COMPACT_ATOMS: atom_id res chain seq x y z
N MET A 1 -49.68 -46.08 -0.32
CA MET A 1 -48.74 -45.54 0.66
C MET A 1 -47.70 -44.56 0.08
N PHE A 2 -47.47 -44.57 -1.21
CA PHE A 2 -46.47 -43.72 -1.90
C PHE A 2 -46.89 -42.24 -2.09
N GLY A 3 -48.20 -41.92 -2.25
CA GLY A 3 -48.63 -40.55 -2.47
C GLY A 3 -48.52 -39.58 -1.29
N LYS A 4 -48.61 -40.07 -0.04
CA LYS A 4 -48.47 -39.23 1.17
C LYS A 4 -47.04 -38.76 1.45
N TYR A 5 -46.03 -39.47 0.96
CA TYR A 5 -44.62 -39.10 1.13
C TYR A 5 -44.16 -38.01 0.16
N ILE A 6 -44.69 -38.03 -1.07
CA ILE A 6 -44.38 -37.00 -2.09
C ILE A 6 -45.01 -35.68 -1.68
N PHE A 7 -46.23 -35.69 -1.18
CA PHE A 7 -46.90 -34.45 -0.76
C PHE A 7 -46.24 -33.78 0.46
N LYS A 8 -45.72 -34.56 1.44
CA LYS A 8 -45.00 -34.02 2.57
C LYS A 8 -43.63 -33.41 2.17
N ARG A 9 -42.91 -34.00 1.19
CA ARG A 9 -41.64 -33.44 0.69
C ARG A 9 -41.86 -32.18 -0.14
N LEU A 10 -42.96 -32.13 -0.92
CA LEU A 10 -43.31 -30.94 -1.69
C LEU A 10 -43.71 -29.75 -0.80
N CYS A 11 -44.47 -30.01 0.29
CA CYS A 11 -44.83 -28.98 1.25
C CYS A 11 -43.61 -28.48 2.06
N LEU A 12 -42.63 -29.34 2.40
CA LEU A 12 -41.39 -28.94 3.06
C LEU A 12 -40.46 -28.10 2.16
N LEU A 13 -40.42 -28.38 0.86
CA LEU A 13 -39.66 -27.57 -0.12
C LEU A 13 -40.32 -26.20 -0.36
N ILE A 14 -41.64 -26.09 -0.36
CA ILE A 14 -42.34 -24.81 -0.51
C ILE A 14 -42.18 -23.95 0.74
N ILE A 15 -42.18 -24.52 1.96
CA ILE A 15 -41.97 -23.80 3.20
C ILE A 15 -40.48 -23.33 3.28
N ALA A 16 -39.51 -24.13 2.85
CA ALA A 16 -38.10 -23.72 2.79
C ALA A 16 -37.84 -22.58 1.78
N PHE A 17 -38.56 -22.60 0.63
CA PHE A 17 -38.44 -21.53 -0.39
C PHE A 17 -39.09 -20.21 0.06
N THR A 18 -40.21 -20.27 0.80
CA THR A 18 -40.85 -19.05 1.30
C THR A 18 -40.12 -18.43 2.47
N THR A 19 -39.44 -19.22 3.34
CA THR A 19 -38.63 -18.68 4.43
C THR A 19 -37.33 -18.05 3.95
N VAL A 20 -36.71 -18.53 2.86
CA VAL A 20 -35.54 -17.91 2.25
C VAL A 20 -35.91 -16.59 1.57
N PHE A 21 -37.08 -16.51 0.91
CA PHE A 21 -37.54 -15.28 0.25
C PHE A 21 -37.98 -14.18 1.24
N THR A 22 -38.55 -14.55 2.39
CA THR A 22 -38.95 -13.58 3.42
C THR A 22 -37.74 -13.09 4.24
N PHE A 23 -36.66 -13.90 4.38
CA PHE A 23 -35.44 -13.45 5.03
C PHE A 23 -34.63 -12.47 4.16
N SER A 24 -34.59 -12.66 2.85
CA SER A 24 -33.96 -11.70 1.92
C SER A 24 -34.74 -10.39 1.77
N ALA A 25 -36.09 -10.39 1.93
CA ALA A 25 -36.92 -9.18 1.88
C ALA A 25 -36.86 -8.35 3.19
N LEU A 26 -36.51 -8.97 4.34
CA LEU A 26 -36.37 -8.27 5.61
C LEU A 26 -34.96 -7.62 5.79
N PHE A 27 -33.94 -8.05 5.02
CA PHE A 27 -32.62 -7.43 5.03
C PHE A 27 -32.45 -6.31 4.00
N SER A 28 -33.35 -6.19 3.00
CA SER A 28 -33.32 -5.09 2.02
C SER A 28 -34.00 -3.79 2.49
N GLY A 29 -34.56 -3.77 3.70
CA GLY A 29 -35.26 -2.60 4.25
C GLY A 29 -34.49 -1.75 5.24
N ALA A 30 -33.23 -2.07 5.56
CA ALA A 30 -32.47 -1.37 6.60
C ALA A 30 -31.21 -0.65 6.09
N TYR A 31 -30.93 -0.64 4.80
CA TYR A 31 -29.97 0.32 4.25
C TYR A 31 -30.74 1.61 3.93
N GLY A 32 -30.86 2.44 4.94
CA GLY A 32 -31.18 3.85 4.73
C GLY A 32 -30.15 4.37 3.73
N LYS A 33 -30.60 4.76 2.54
CA LYS A 33 -29.85 5.65 1.67
C LYS A 33 -29.71 6.98 2.41
N ASP A 34 -28.74 7.08 3.30
CA ASP A 34 -28.11 8.35 3.54
C ASP A 34 -27.51 8.75 2.19
N ASN A 35 -28.18 9.65 1.48
CA ASN A 35 -27.62 10.40 0.36
C ASN A 35 -26.52 11.32 0.91
N LYS A 36 -25.45 10.76 1.48
CA LYS A 36 -24.15 11.44 1.52
C LYS A 36 -23.73 11.53 0.06
N CYS A 37 -23.75 12.75 -0.49
CA CYS A 37 -23.12 13.04 -1.76
C CYS A 37 -21.73 12.41 -1.73
N ALA A 38 -21.46 11.42 -2.59
CA ALA A 38 -20.15 10.79 -2.66
C ALA A 38 -19.14 11.90 -2.81
N LYS A 39 -18.11 11.93 -1.96
CA LYS A 39 -17.05 12.93 -2.05
C LYS A 39 -16.41 12.81 -3.43
N GLU A 40 -16.45 13.87 -4.20
CA GLU A 40 -15.82 13.91 -5.52
C GLU A 40 -14.31 14.05 -5.42
N GLU A 41 -13.82 14.63 -4.31
CA GLU A 41 -12.40 14.90 -4.06
C GLU A 41 -12.02 14.56 -2.62
N VAL A 42 -10.87 13.92 -2.44
CA VAL A 42 -10.32 13.54 -1.13
C VAL A 42 -8.89 14.01 -1.01
N PHE A 43 -8.61 14.88 -0.04
CA PHE A 43 -7.26 15.27 0.30
C PHE A 43 -6.53 14.11 1.00
N LEU A 44 -5.43 13.63 0.41
CA LEU A 44 -4.67 12.49 0.89
C LEU A 44 -3.20 12.86 1.14
N PRO A 45 -2.80 13.15 2.38
CA PRO A 45 -1.40 13.16 2.76
C PRO A 45 -0.81 11.74 2.70
N ILE A 46 0.38 11.60 2.13
CA ILE A 46 1.14 10.35 2.13
C ILE A 46 2.47 10.60 2.82
N ILE A 47 2.75 9.86 3.88
CA ILE A 47 3.98 9.98 4.66
C ILE A 47 4.93 8.85 4.29
N MET A 48 6.15 9.20 3.91
CA MET A 48 7.17 8.27 3.45
C MET A 48 8.21 8.04 4.55
N TYR A 49 8.23 6.83 5.06
CA TYR A 49 9.24 6.28 5.97
C TYR A 49 10.20 5.36 5.20
N HIS A 50 11.35 5.06 5.81
CA HIS A 50 12.28 4.03 5.37
C HIS A 50 12.68 3.17 6.57
N SER A 51 13.74 3.51 7.27
CA SER A 51 14.29 2.74 8.38
C SER A 51 13.75 3.22 9.74
N ILE A 52 13.34 2.27 10.57
CA ILE A 52 12.96 2.53 11.97
C ILE A 52 13.98 1.84 12.87
N LEU A 53 14.89 2.59 13.49
CA LEU A 53 16.01 1.99 14.19
C LEU A 53 16.31 2.68 15.54
N ASN A 54 16.49 1.88 16.59
CA ASN A 54 16.81 2.39 17.93
C ASN A 54 18.33 2.52 18.14
N ASP A 55 18.98 3.26 17.24
CA ASP A 55 20.40 3.61 17.35
C ASP A 55 20.62 5.10 17.02
N LYS A 56 21.05 5.87 18.04
CA LYS A 56 21.27 7.32 17.89
C LYS A 56 22.33 7.66 16.83
N LYS A 57 23.33 6.78 16.63
CA LYS A 57 24.44 7.05 15.68
C LYS A 57 24.02 6.88 14.23
N LEU A 58 22.93 6.14 13.98
CA LEU A 58 22.43 5.83 12.66
C LEU A 58 21.19 6.66 12.26
N GLN A 59 20.77 7.59 13.14
CA GLN A 59 19.69 8.51 12.80
C GLN A 59 20.12 9.46 11.67
N ASN A 60 19.26 9.62 10.69
CA ASN A 60 19.44 10.51 9.55
C ASN A 60 18.09 10.85 8.92
N ASP A 61 18.07 11.50 7.75
CA ASP A 61 16.84 11.91 7.07
C ASP A 61 15.95 10.73 6.63
N TYR A 62 16.43 9.48 6.68
CA TYR A 62 15.71 8.26 6.28
C TYR A 62 15.61 7.24 7.42
N THR A 63 16.19 7.53 8.58
CA THR A 63 16.18 6.62 9.74
C THR A 63 15.67 7.37 10.95
N ILE A 64 14.55 6.94 11.53
CA ILE A 64 13.96 7.54 12.71
C ILE A 64 13.86 6.55 13.88
N PHE A 65 13.69 7.07 15.10
CA PHE A 65 13.50 6.23 16.28
C PHE A 65 12.12 5.54 16.29
N PRO A 66 12.03 4.30 16.82
CA PRO A 66 10.74 3.64 17.07
C PRO A 66 9.79 4.46 17.93
N THR A 67 10.32 5.17 18.94
CA THR A 67 9.52 6.06 19.80
C THR A 67 8.94 7.25 19.04
N LEU A 68 9.64 7.76 18.02
CA LEU A 68 9.12 8.82 17.17
C LEU A 68 7.97 8.29 16.30
N PHE A 69 8.16 7.13 15.69
CA PHE A 69 7.10 6.49 14.91
C PHE A 69 5.87 6.18 15.77
N GLU A 70 6.08 5.70 17.00
CA GLU A 70 4.96 5.49 17.94
C GLU A 70 4.21 6.78 18.26
N ASN A 71 4.92 7.90 18.48
CA ASN A 71 4.31 9.20 18.70
C ASN A 71 3.54 9.69 17.44
N ASP A 72 4.04 9.39 16.24
CA ASP A 72 3.36 9.69 14.99
C ASP A 72 2.00 8.96 14.92
N LEU A 73 2.00 7.65 15.17
CA LEU A 73 0.77 6.84 15.19
C LEU A 73 -0.21 7.34 16.25
N LYS A 74 0.29 7.64 17.45
CA LYS A 74 -0.53 8.18 18.54
C LYS A 74 -1.17 9.52 18.11
N TYR A 75 -0.39 10.45 17.56
CA TYR A 75 -0.93 11.71 17.07
C TYR A 75 -2.03 11.51 16.03
N LEU A 76 -1.81 10.63 15.06
CA LEU A 76 -2.76 10.38 13.99
C LEU A 76 -4.08 9.81 14.55
N THR A 77 -4.00 8.81 15.42
CA THR A 77 -5.19 8.18 16.03
C THR A 77 -5.93 9.13 16.95
N ASP A 78 -5.22 9.89 17.80
CA ASP A 78 -5.82 10.87 18.73
C ASP A 78 -6.52 12.02 17.97
N ASN A 79 -6.09 12.32 16.74
CA ASN A 79 -6.69 13.37 15.90
C ASN A 79 -7.71 12.82 14.88
N GLY A 80 -8.09 11.54 14.99
CA GLY A 80 -9.14 10.93 14.19
C GLY A 80 -8.75 10.64 12.73
N TYR A 81 -7.46 10.49 12.44
CA TYR A 81 -7.02 10.02 11.13
C TYR A 81 -7.24 8.51 11.00
N THR A 82 -7.68 8.10 9.83
CA THR A 82 -7.77 6.69 9.42
C THR A 82 -6.71 6.42 8.37
N THR A 83 -5.87 5.43 8.63
CA THR A 83 -4.86 5.02 7.64
C THR A 83 -5.49 4.24 6.51
N VAL A 84 -5.15 4.60 5.27
CA VAL A 84 -5.61 3.96 4.04
C VAL A 84 -4.44 3.34 3.28
N THR A 85 -4.73 2.38 2.41
CA THR A 85 -3.76 1.68 1.57
C THR A 85 -4.06 1.92 0.08
N VAL A 86 -3.27 1.37 -0.82
CA VAL A 86 -3.52 1.46 -2.27
C VAL A 86 -4.82 0.76 -2.64
N GLU A 87 -5.14 -0.38 -2.00
CA GLU A 87 -6.40 -1.10 -2.23
C GLU A 87 -7.62 -0.21 -1.91
N ASP A 88 -7.56 0.62 -0.85
CA ASP A 88 -8.65 1.56 -0.55
C ASP A 88 -8.81 2.63 -1.63
N LEU A 89 -7.68 3.14 -2.18
CA LEU A 89 -7.73 4.12 -3.27
C LEU A 89 -8.33 3.50 -4.54
N ILE A 90 -7.94 2.27 -4.87
CA ILE A 90 -8.50 1.52 -5.99
C ILE A 90 -10.01 1.31 -5.79
N ASN A 91 -10.43 0.91 -4.60
CA ASN A 91 -11.84 0.74 -4.28
C ASN A 91 -12.62 2.06 -4.40
N TYR A 92 -12.01 3.17 -3.98
CA TYR A 92 -12.61 4.49 -4.16
C TYR A 92 -12.78 4.85 -5.63
N VAL A 93 -11.72 4.72 -6.45
CA VAL A 93 -11.72 5.16 -7.85
C VAL A 93 -12.52 4.22 -8.76
N TYR A 94 -12.34 2.91 -8.60
CA TYR A 94 -12.88 1.92 -9.56
C TYR A 94 -14.18 1.26 -9.10
N HIS A 95 -14.44 1.22 -7.78
CA HIS A 95 -15.58 0.46 -7.24
C HIS A 95 -16.61 1.34 -6.50
N GLY A 96 -16.37 2.66 -6.44
CA GLY A 96 -17.33 3.62 -5.87
C GLY A 96 -17.42 3.58 -4.35
N TRP A 97 -16.45 2.98 -3.63
CA TRP A 97 -16.39 3.03 -2.18
C TRP A 97 -15.99 4.42 -1.71
N ASP A 98 -16.37 4.80 -0.50
CA ASP A 98 -15.95 6.08 0.07
C ASP A 98 -14.67 5.91 0.90
N LEU A 99 -13.78 6.91 0.82
CA LEU A 99 -12.65 7.04 1.72
C LEU A 99 -13.07 7.76 3.02
N PRO A 100 -12.37 7.49 4.15
CA PRO A 100 -12.60 8.20 5.40
C PRO A 100 -12.41 9.71 5.25
N ASP A 101 -13.13 10.49 6.07
CA ASP A 101 -13.08 11.96 6.04
C ASP A 101 -11.68 12.53 6.30
N LYS A 102 -10.95 11.90 7.21
CA LYS A 102 -9.55 12.22 7.53
C LYS A 102 -8.71 11.00 7.21
N CYS A 103 -8.38 10.78 5.96
CA CYS A 103 -7.48 9.69 5.57
C CYS A 103 -6.03 10.16 5.47
N ILE A 104 -5.13 9.23 5.66
CA ILE A 104 -3.68 9.38 5.50
C ILE A 104 -3.09 8.05 5.07
N MET A 105 -2.07 8.04 4.24
CA MET A 105 -1.33 6.83 3.89
C MET A 105 0.06 6.86 4.53
N LEU A 106 0.45 5.76 5.14
CA LEU A 106 1.80 5.54 5.66
C LEU A 106 2.52 4.57 4.72
N THR A 107 3.67 4.98 4.20
CA THR A 107 4.45 4.16 3.27
C THR A 107 5.84 3.91 3.81
N PHE A 108 6.39 2.71 3.57
CA PHE A 108 7.77 2.34 3.90
C PHE A 108 8.44 1.82 2.65
N ASP A 109 9.55 2.43 2.27
CA ASP A 109 10.34 2.00 1.13
C ASP A 109 11.44 1.01 1.56
N ASP A 110 12.05 0.35 0.58
CA ASP A 110 13.19 -0.58 0.67
C ASP A 110 12.90 -1.91 1.37
N GLY A 111 11.92 -1.98 2.27
CA GLY A 111 11.60 -3.22 2.99
C GLY A 111 12.68 -3.62 4.00
N TYR A 112 13.21 -2.69 4.80
CA TYR A 112 14.14 -3.00 5.88
C TYR A 112 13.53 -3.95 6.90
N TYR A 113 14.33 -4.88 7.46
CA TYR A 113 13.90 -5.79 8.51
C TYR A 113 13.36 -5.07 9.76
N ASN A 114 13.90 -3.89 10.06
CA ASN A 114 13.44 -3.08 11.18
C ASN A 114 11.99 -2.55 11.02
N ASN A 115 11.43 -2.52 9.81
CA ASN A 115 10.01 -2.24 9.62
C ASN A 115 9.14 -3.38 10.17
N TYR A 116 9.55 -4.64 9.97
CA TYR A 116 8.92 -5.79 10.59
C TYR A 116 9.12 -5.80 12.11
N TYR A 117 10.36 -5.57 12.56
CA TYR A 117 10.73 -5.71 13.96
C TYR A 117 10.13 -4.60 14.86
N TYR A 118 10.17 -3.34 14.42
CA TYR A 118 9.72 -2.20 15.22
C TYR A 118 8.38 -1.61 14.74
N ALA A 119 8.19 -1.39 13.43
CA ALA A 119 7.01 -0.69 12.95
C ALA A 119 5.76 -1.57 12.95
N PHE A 120 5.85 -2.81 12.51
CA PHE A 120 4.70 -3.70 12.40
C PHE A 120 3.96 -3.97 13.73
N PRO A 121 4.64 -4.24 14.87
CA PRO A 121 3.97 -4.34 16.17
C PRO A 121 3.24 -3.05 16.59
N LEU A 122 3.82 -1.88 16.26
CA LEU A 122 3.20 -0.59 16.55
C LEU A 122 1.98 -0.33 15.67
N LEU A 123 2.03 -0.67 14.38
CA LEU A 123 0.86 -0.62 13.49
C LEU A 123 -0.30 -1.44 14.06
N LYS A 124 -0.04 -2.67 14.51
CA LYS A 124 -1.05 -3.52 15.18
C LYS A 124 -1.59 -2.87 16.47
N LYS A 125 -0.69 -2.34 17.31
CA LYS A 125 -1.05 -1.70 18.58
C LYS A 125 -2.01 -0.53 18.39
N TYR A 126 -1.74 0.33 17.40
CA TYR A 126 -2.54 1.53 17.11
C TYR A 126 -3.64 1.29 16.07
N LYS A 127 -3.80 0.05 15.57
CA LYS A 127 -4.76 -0.34 14.52
C LYS A 127 -4.61 0.52 13.25
N CYS A 128 -3.37 0.89 12.94
CA CYS A 128 -3.00 1.63 11.74
C CYS A 128 -2.55 0.66 10.65
N ARG A 129 -2.84 1.00 9.39
CA ARG A 129 -2.37 0.26 8.22
C ARG A 129 -1.24 1.01 7.53
N ALA A 130 -0.39 0.28 6.81
CA ALA A 130 0.70 0.87 6.03
C ALA A 130 0.92 0.11 4.73
N VAL A 131 1.59 0.76 3.78
CA VAL A 131 2.09 0.17 2.54
C VAL A 131 3.59 -0.03 2.69
N ILE A 132 4.11 -1.21 2.41
CA ILE A 132 5.55 -1.48 2.36
C ILE A 132 5.93 -1.87 0.94
N SER A 133 6.93 -1.21 0.38
CA SER A 133 7.40 -1.44 -0.97
C SER A 133 8.86 -1.93 -0.92
N PRO A 134 9.08 -3.26 -0.84
CA PRO A 134 10.42 -3.83 -0.72
C PRO A 134 11.16 -3.85 -2.05
N ILE A 135 12.49 -3.76 -1.98
CA ILE A 135 13.40 -4.12 -3.07
C ILE A 135 13.42 -5.65 -3.14
N ALA A 136 12.83 -6.22 -4.19
CA ALA A 136 12.59 -7.67 -4.24
C ALA A 136 13.88 -8.52 -4.22
N SER A 137 14.97 -8.05 -4.83
CA SER A 137 16.28 -8.74 -4.78
C SER A 137 16.86 -8.82 -3.36
N MET A 138 16.62 -7.77 -2.55
CA MET A 138 17.05 -7.77 -1.16
C MET A 138 16.20 -8.72 -0.32
N THR A 139 14.89 -8.75 -0.52
CA THR A 139 14.01 -9.73 0.13
C THR A 139 14.45 -11.16 -0.20
N GLU A 140 14.66 -11.48 -1.49
CA GLU A 140 15.14 -12.80 -1.91
C GLU A 140 16.47 -13.17 -1.23
N LYS A 141 17.44 -12.24 -1.24
CA LYS A 141 18.74 -12.44 -0.59
C LYS A 141 18.59 -12.73 0.91
N PHE A 142 17.83 -11.92 1.64
CA PHE A 142 17.68 -12.08 3.09
C PHE A 142 16.78 -13.27 3.46
N THR A 143 15.89 -13.71 2.56
CA THR A 143 15.19 -14.99 2.68
C THR A 143 16.16 -16.17 2.61
N GLN A 144 17.14 -16.13 1.70
CA GLN A 144 18.14 -17.21 1.55
C GLN A 144 19.17 -17.22 2.68
N THR A 145 19.65 -16.04 3.11
CA THR A 145 20.69 -15.94 4.12
C THR A 145 20.19 -16.03 5.55
N GLN A 146 18.90 -15.80 5.79
CA GLN A 146 18.29 -15.77 7.12
C GLN A 146 18.99 -14.79 8.08
N ASP A 147 19.52 -13.68 7.55
CA ASP A 147 20.18 -12.64 8.35
C ASP A 147 19.17 -11.58 8.78
N PHE A 148 18.65 -11.72 9.99
CA PHE A 148 17.63 -10.85 10.57
C PHE A 148 18.22 -9.64 11.33
N SER A 149 19.27 -9.04 10.80
CA SER A 149 19.85 -7.84 11.39
C SER A 149 18.90 -6.65 11.32
N VAL A 150 18.54 -6.09 12.48
CA VAL A 150 17.70 -4.88 12.55
C VAL A 150 18.39 -3.64 11.97
N THR A 151 19.72 -3.69 11.83
CA THR A 151 20.52 -2.53 11.37
C THR A 151 20.58 -2.42 9.85
N TYR A 152 20.75 -3.56 9.15
CA TYR A 152 20.98 -3.58 7.69
C TYR A 152 20.21 -4.67 6.96
N GLY A 153 19.48 -5.53 7.69
CA GLY A 153 18.69 -6.62 7.09
C GLY A 153 17.46 -6.10 6.37
N HIS A 154 16.96 -6.92 5.45
CA HIS A 154 15.68 -6.70 4.80
C HIS A 154 14.67 -7.78 5.20
N ILE A 155 13.39 -7.49 5.02
CA ILE A 155 12.30 -8.43 5.29
C ILE A 155 12.43 -9.67 4.39
N SER A 156 12.23 -10.85 5.00
CA SER A 156 12.17 -12.12 4.28
C SER A 156 10.76 -12.39 3.75
N ASP A 157 10.64 -13.43 2.92
CA ASP A 157 9.35 -13.93 2.45
C ASP A 157 8.37 -14.23 3.58
N ASP A 158 8.86 -14.83 4.68
CA ASP A 158 8.01 -15.15 5.82
C ASP A 158 7.52 -13.89 6.55
N ASN A 159 8.39 -12.88 6.68
CA ASN A 159 8.00 -11.58 7.24
C ASN A 159 6.93 -10.90 6.36
N ILE A 160 7.11 -10.94 5.03
CA ILE A 160 6.13 -10.40 4.08
C ILE A 160 4.80 -11.13 4.20
N ARG A 161 4.79 -12.47 4.22
CA ARG A 161 3.57 -13.26 4.37
C ARG A 161 2.83 -12.96 5.67
N GLU A 162 3.57 -12.88 6.80
CA GLU A 162 2.96 -12.53 8.08
C GLU A 162 2.32 -11.14 8.05
N MET A 163 3.06 -10.13 7.57
CA MET A 163 2.58 -8.76 7.49
C MET A 163 1.37 -8.63 6.56
N ALA A 164 1.43 -9.19 5.36
CA ALA A 164 0.34 -9.13 4.38
C ALA A 164 -0.94 -9.85 4.87
N ASN A 165 -0.79 -11.02 5.51
CA ASN A 165 -1.92 -11.78 6.05
C ASN A 165 -2.54 -11.14 7.30
N SER A 166 -1.84 -10.22 7.95
CA SER A 166 -2.33 -9.55 9.16
C SER A 166 -3.45 -8.54 8.91
N GLY A 167 -3.59 -8.05 7.67
CA GLY A 167 -4.49 -6.96 7.29
C GLY A 167 -3.97 -5.55 7.67
N TYR A 168 -2.79 -5.44 8.28
CA TYR A 168 -2.18 -4.15 8.66
C TYR A 168 -1.16 -3.64 7.64
N VAL A 169 -0.65 -4.50 6.77
CA VAL A 169 0.38 -4.14 5.80
C VAL A 169 -0.03 -4.60 4.40
N GLU A 170 0.03 -3.69 3.45
CA GLU A 170 -0.10 -3.96 2.03
C GLU A 170 1.29 -3.92 1.38
N ILE A 171 1.61 -4.90 0.53
CA ILE A 171 2.90 -4.99 -0.15
C ILE A 171 2.78 -4.47 -1.57
N GLN A 172 3.69 -3.55 -1.95
CA GLN A 172 3.75 -2.96 -3.28
C GLN A 172 5.16 -3.09 -3.89
N ASN A 173 5.32 -2.71 -5.17
CA ASN A 173 6.54 -2.96 -5.95
C ASN A 173 7.50 -1.77 -5.89
N HIS A 174 8.78 -2.02 -5.49
CA HIS A 174 9.88 -1.04 -5.52
C HIS A 174 11.06 -1.49 -6.39
N SER A 175 10.76 -2.12 -7.53
CA SER A 175 11.70 -2.79 -8.43
C SER A 175 12.29 -4.10 -7.89
N TYR A 176 12.91 -4.88 -8.77
CA TYR A 176 13.65 -6.06 -8.34
C TYR A 176 15.06 -5.67 -7.87
N ASP A 177 15.85 -4.99 -8.73
CA ASP A 177 17.25 -4.62 -8.44
C ASP A 177 17.63 -3.24 -9.03
N MET A 178 16.65 -2.37 -9.25
CA MET A 178 16.89 -1.02 -9.77
C MET A 178 17.01 0.05 -8.68
N HIS A 179 17.23 -0.33 -7.43
CA HIS A 179 17.51 0.62 -6.36
C HIS A 179 19.00 0.97 -6.29
N THR A 180 19.56 1.49 -7.39
CA THR A 180 20.97 1.86 -7.55
C THR A 180 21.11 3.32 -7.98
N LEU A 181 22.29 3.93 -7.71
CA LEU A 181 22.61 5.27 -8.20
C LEU A 181 23.43 5.23 -9.49
N THR A 182 24.20 4.18 -9.71
CA THR A 182 25.06 3.97 -10.88
C THR A 182 25.03 2.49 -11.29
N PRO A 183 25.07 2.16 -12.57
CA PRO A 183 25.15 3.03 -13.75
C PRO A 183 23.82 3.70 -14.14
N ARG A 184 22.78 3.52 -13.36
CA ARG A 184 21.43 4.04 -13.55
C ARG A 184 20.90 4.53 -12.19
N LYS A 185 20.30 5.71 -12.12
CA LYS A 185 19.58 6.14 -10.91
C LYS A 185 18.15 5.62 -10.98
N GLY A 186 17.80 4.68 -10.11
CA GLY A 186 16.48 4.07 -10.11
C GLY A 186 16.09 3.53 -11.49
N VAL A 187 14.90 3.82 -11.95
CA VAL A 187 14.42 3.40 -13.27
C VAL A 187 14.66 4.46 -14.37
N SER A 188 15.51 5.45 -14.14
CA SER A 188 15.83 6.45 -15.17
C SER A 188 16.62 5.85 -16.33
N LYS A 189 16.47 6.41 -17.54
CA LYS A 189 17.22 6.02 -18.72
C LYS A 189 18.70 6.38 -18.60
N LYS A 190 19.58 5.47 -18.98
CA LYS A 190 21.04 5.76 -19.05
C LYS A 190 21.37 6.66 -20.21
N ARG A 191 22.45 7.44 -20.06
CA ARG A 191 22.97 8.25 -21.17
C ARG A 191 23.38 7.34 -22.34
N GLY A 192 22.86 7.64 -23.54
CA GLY A 192 23.15 6.89 -24.76
C GLY A 192 22.40 5.56 -24.91
N GLU A 193 21.54 5.21 -23.97
CA GLU A 193 20.70 4.02 -24.08
C GLU A 193 19.61 4.22 -25.14
N SER A 194 19.32 3.20 -25.96
CA SER A 194 18.21 3.26 -26.90
C SER A 194 16.86 3.25 -26.15
N ALA A 195 15.78 3.68 -26.79
CA ALA A 195 14.45 3.59 -26.19
C ALA A 195 14.02 2.13 -26.00
N GLU A 196 14.39 1.26 -26.92
CA GLU A 196 14.07 -0.17 -26.88
C GLU A 196 14.83 -0.90 -25.75
N ASP A 197 16.15 -0.69 -25.63
CA ASP A 197 16.95 -1.28 -24.55
C ASP A 197 16.48 -0.79 -23.18
N TYR A 198 16.13 0.49 -23.09
CA TYR A 198 15.55 1.06 -21.87
C TYR A 198 14.24 0.38 -21.50
N LYS A 199 13.28 0.31 -22.44
CA LYS A 199 11.98 -0.34 -22.21
C LYS A 199 12.17 -1.81 -21.79
N ASN A 200 12.99 -2.56 -22.53
CA ASN A 200 13.25 -3.97 -22.23
C ASN A 200 13.88 -4.17 -20.85
N THR A 201 14.85 -3.33 -20.49
CA THR A 201 15.54 -3.41 -19.20
C THR A 201 14.60 -3.13 -18.03
N VAL A 202 13.84 -2.02 -18.10
CA VAL A 202 12.91 -1.61 -17.04
C VAL A 202 11.75 -2.59 -16.92
N THR A 203 11.18 -3.02 -18.04
CA THR A 203 10.10 -4.03 -18.09
C THR A 203 10.53 -5.33 -17.42
N SER A 204 11.72 -5.83 -17.76
CA SER A 204 12.23 -7.10 -17.23
C SER A 204 12.40 -7.06 -15.71
N ASP A 205 12.96 -5.99 -15.18
CA ASP A 205 13.16 -5.82 -13.73
C ASP A 205 11.83 -5.70 -12.98
N ILE A 206 10.93 -4.83 -13.45
CA ILE A 206 9.64 -4.61 -12.79
C ILE A 206 8.79 -5.89 -12.80
N ILE A 207 8.74 -6.62 -13.93
CA ILE A 207 8.03 -7.91 -14.02
C ILE A 207 8.63 -8.93 -13.06
N LYS A 208 9.95 -8.98 -12.95
CA LYS A 208 10.63 -9.91 -12.02
C LYS A 208 10.21 -9.64 -10.58
N ALA A 209 10.20 -8.37 -10.16
CA ALA A 209 9.70 -7.98 -8.84
C ALA A 209 8.22 -8.32 -8.66
N GLN A 210 7.40 -8.02 -9.67
CA GLN A 210 5.96 -8.26 -9.66
C GLN A 210 5.65 -9.75 -9.41
N ASN A 211 6.26 -10.63 -10.21
CA ASN A 211 6.07 -12.07 -10.10
C ASN A 211 6.59 -12.61 -8.77
N TYR A 212 7.73 -12.11 -8.30
CA TYR A 212 8.29 -12.50 -7.02
C TYR A 212 7.35 -12.16 -5.87
N LEU A 213 6.90 -10.91 -5.78
CA LEU A 213 6.02 -10.45 -4.70
C LEU A 213 4.62 -11.10 -4.78
N GLU A 214 4.09 -11.34 -5.98
CA GLU A 214 2.84 -12.07 -6.17
C GLU A 214 2.96 -13.51 -5.67
N ASN A 215 4.07 -14.20 -5.96
CA ASN A 215 4.32 -15.57 -5.45
C ASN A 215 4.43 -15.60 -3.92
N VAL A 216 5.00 -14.57 -3.29
CA VAL A 216 5.15 -14.49 -1.84
C VAL A 216 3.82 -14.17 -1.15
N THR A 217 3.05 -13.23 -1.68
CA THR A 217 1.85 -12.68 -1.01
C THR A 217 0.53 -13.31 -1.48
N GLY A 218 0.52 -13.96 -2.66
CA GLY A 218 -0.69 -14.37 -3.36
C GLY A 218 -1.49 -13.20 -3.97
N LYS A 219 -0.98 -11.97 -3.88
CA LYS A 219 -1.60 -10.76 -4.44
C LYS A 219 -0.61 -10.05 -5.37
N LYS A 220 -1.06 -9.70 -6.57
CA LYS A 220 -0.26 -8.92 -7.52
C LYS A 220 -0.18 -7.47 -7.04
N PRO A 221 1.03 -6.88 -6.84
CA PRO A 221 1.17 -5.47 -6.55
C PRO A 221 0.51 -4.60 -7.63
N SER A 222 -0.22 -3.59 -7.21
CA SER A 222 -0.99 -2.70 -8.09
C SER A 222 -0.40 -1.28 -8.19
N CYS A 223 0.56 -0.97 -7.31
CA CYS A 223 1.28 0.29 -7.29
C CYS A 223 2.77 0.06 -7.56
N PHE A 224 3.38 0.92 -8.38
CA PHE A 224 4.82 1.00 -8.56
C PHE A 224 5.36 2.24 -7.86
N VAL A 225 6.26 2.03 -6.90
CA VAL A 225 6.95 3.08 -6.17
C VAL A 225 8.30 3.32 -6.82
N TYR A 226 8.51 4.49 -7.41
CA TYR A 226 9.74 4.80 -8.14
C TYR A 226 10.96 4.87 -7.22
N PRO A 227 11.99 4.00 -7.39
CA PRO A 227 13.23 4.09 -6.63
C PRO A 227 13.86 5.49 -6.75
N PHE A 228 14.13 6.15 -5.61
CA PHE A 228 14.58 7.55 -5.52
C PHE A 228 13.60 8.58 -6.14
N GLY A 229 12.38 8.22 -6.47
CA GLY A 229 11.48 9.03 -7.28
C GLY A 229 12.00 9.25 -8.72
N ALA A 230 13.01 8.49 -9.14
CA ALA A 230 13.72 8.72 -10.41
C ALA A 230 13.05 7.98 -11.56
N LYS A 231 12.69 8.74 -12.59
CA LYS A 231 12.07 8.25 -13.84
C LYS A 231 12.58 9.08 -15.02
N SER A 232 12.27 8.64 -16.21
CA SER A 232 12.53 9.35 -17.48
C SER A 232 11.27 9.36 -18.34
N ASP A 233 11.26 10.15 -19.40
CA ASP A 233 10.16 10.14 -20.37
C ASP A 233 9.88 8.72 -20.84
N GLY A 234 8.60 8.34 -20.89
CA GLY A 234 8.13 6.99 -21.24
C GLY A 234 8.16 5.97 -20.10
N THR A 235 8.75 6.28 -18.91
CA THR A 235 8.74 5.33 -17.78
C THR A 235 7.33 5.00 -17.32
N GLU A 236 6.49 6.01 -17.20
CA GLU A 236 5.12 5.82 -16.73
C GLU A 236 4.30 5.00 -17.74
N GLU A 237 4.50 5.20 -19.02
CA GLU A 237 3.87 4.39 -20.07
C GLU A 237 4.23 2.89 -19.90
N ILE A 238 5.52 2.59 -19.67
CA ILE A 238 5.96 1.21 -19.37
C ILE A 238 5.25 0.65 -18.15
N VAL A 239 5.18 1.42 -17.06
CA VAL A 239 4.53 0.99 -15.81
C VAL A 239 3.03 0.73 -16.02
N ARG A 240 2.36 1.57 -16.78
CA ARG A 240 0.93 1.40 -17.15
C ARG A 240 0.71 0.16 -18.04
N GLU A 241 1.58 -0.07 -19.02
CA GLU A 241 1.53 -1.27 -19.88
C GLU A 241 1.70 -2.56 -19.07
N LEU A 242 2.42 -2.52 -17.95
CA LEU A 242 2.59 -3.66 -17.03
C LEU A 242 1.38 -3.88 -16.10
N GLY A 243 0.36 -3.02 -16.20
CA GLY A 243 -0.91 -3.15 -15.49
C GLY A 243 -0.92 -2.52 -14.10
N PHE A 244 0.05 -1.68 -13.77
CA PHE A 244 -0.04 -0.87 -12.56
C PHE A 244 -1.10 0.22 -12.72
N VAL A 245 -1.86 0.45 -11.68
CA VAL A 245 -2.95 1.43 -11.65
C VAL A 245 -2.69 2.57 -10.66
N CYS A 246 -1.51 2.55 -10.02
CA CYS A 246 -1.06 3.56 -9.09
C CYS A 246 0.46 3.71 -9.19
N THR A 247 0.97 4.92 -9.04
CA THR A 247 2.41 5.17 -8.90
C THR A 247 2.69 6.19 -7.80
N MET A 248 3.86 6.05 -7.13
CA MET A 248 4.30 6.99 -6.10
C MET A 248 5.69 7.52 -6.40
N THR A 249 5.88 8.81 -6.17
CA THR A 249 7.15 9.52 -6.32
C THR A 249 7.74 9.92 -4.97
N CYS A 250 8.87 10.65 -4.98
CA CYS A 250 9.44 11.30 -3.81
C CYS A 250 9.23 12.83 -3.81
N THR A 251 8.36 13.33 -4.68
CA THR A 251 7.98 14.75 -4.70
C THR A 251 7.15 15.04 -3.47
N GLU A 252 7.54 16.05 -2.68
CA GLU A 252 6.79 16.45 -1.50
C GLU A 252 5.65 17.39 -1.91
N GLU A 253 4.49 16.81 -2.15
CA GLU A 253 3.28 17.52 -2.54
C GLU A 253 2.02 16.83 -2.01
N ALA A 254 0.95 17.60 -1.87
CA ALA A 254 -0.34 17.10 -1.45
C ALA A 254 -1.07 16.42 -2.61
N ASN A 255 -1.79 15.34 -2.31
CA ASN A 255 -2.59 14.64 -3.31
C ASN A 255 -4.07 14.97 -3.13
N VAL A 256 -4.76 15.17 -4.24
CA VAL A 256 -6.22 15.23 -4.30
C VAL A 256 -6.68 14.03 -5.13
N ILE A 257 -7.26 13.05 -4.45
CA ILE A 257 -7.79 11.85 -5.09
C ILE A 257 -9.22 12.11 -5.54
N THR A 258 -9.48 11.89 -6.81
CA THR A 258 -10.81 12.01 -7.43
C THR A 258 -11.33 10.66 -7.88
N ARG A 259 -12.51 10.60 -8.51
CA ARG A 259 -13.00 9.39 -9.17
C ARG A 259 -12.31 9.12 -10.53
N ASP A 260 -11.44 10.03 -10.96
CA ASP A 260 -10.61 9.83 -12.14
C ASP A 260 -9.40 8.95 -11.79
N LYS A 261 -9.18 7.88 -12.56
CA LYS A 261 -8.04 6.97 -12.42
C LYS A 261 -6.69 7.68 -12.55
N GLU A 262 -6.62 8.80 -13.26
CA GLU A 262 -5.38 9.57 -13.41
C GLU A 262 -4.91 10.16 -12.07
N SER A 263 -5.81 10.38 -11.12
CA SER A 263 -5.46 10.86 -9.78
C SER A 263 -4.66 9.86 -8.93
N LEU A 264 -4.47 8.61 -9.38
CA LEU A 264 -3.66 7.60 -8.72
C LEU A 264 -2.21 7.54 -9.21
N PHE A 265 -1.86 8.34 -10.21
CA PHE A 265 -0.51 8.33 -10.77
C PHE A 265 0.33 9.49 -10.23
N GLU A 266 1.63 9.20 -10.04
CA GLU A 266 2.63 10.16 -9.57
C GLU A 266 2.33 10.75 -8.19
N LEU A 267 1.70 9.98 -7.30
CA LEU A 267 1.37 10.43 -5.96
C LEU A 267 2.60 10.95 -5.23
N GLY A 268 2.51 12.20 -4.75
CA GLY A 268 3.53 12.85 -3.95
C GLY A 268 3.57 12.32 -2.52
N ARG A 269 4.75 12.34 -1.89
CA ARG A 269 4.94 11.80 -0.53
C ARG A 269 5.85 12.69 0.29
N TYR A 270 5.46 13.00 1.51
CA TYR A 270 6.25 13.77 2.45
C TYR A 270 7.20 12.86 3.24
N ARG A 271 8.51 13.13 3.14
CA ARG A 271 9.52 12.36 3.86
C ARG A 271 9.45 12.63 5.36
N ARG A 272 9.45 11.56 6.14
CA ARG A 272 9.48 11.62 7.60
C ARG A 272 10.93 11.54 8.11
N ASP A 273 11.57 12.68 8.23
CA ASP A 273 13.00 12.81 8.62
C ASP A 273 13.23 12.96 10.14
N GLY A 274 12.15 13.03 10.91
CA GLY A 274 12.24 13.10 12.37
C GLY A 274 12.63 14.47 12.95
N LYS A 275 12.83 15.49 12.13
CA LYS A 275 13.27 16.83 12.61
C LYS A 275 12.16 17.63 13.29
N GLU A 276 10.91 17.26 13.06
CA GLU A 276 9.75 17.92 13.65
C GLU A 276 8.71 16.91 14.16
N SER A 277 7.71 17.39 14.91
CA SER A 277 6.60 16.54 15.31
C SER A 277 5.65 16.25 14.15
N MET A 278 4.89 15.14 14.21
CA MET A 278 3.84 14.86 13.24
C MET A 278 2.80 15.97 13.16
N GLU A 279 2.47 16.60 14.29
CA GLU A 279 1.57 17.75 14.33
C GLU A 279 2.05 18.89 13.44
N LYS A 280 3.35 19.23 13.54
CA LYS A 280 3.93 20.34 12.76
C LYS A 280 3.99 19.97 11.27
N LEU A 281 4.40 18.75 10.94
CA LEU A 281 4.38 18.24 9.58
C LEU A 281 2.98 18.29 8.97
N MET A 282 1.96 17.81 9.68
CA MET A 282 0.58 17.84 9.21
C MET A 282 0.00 19.25 9.06
N LYS A 283 0.45 20.21 9.86
CA LYS A 283 0.11 21.64 9.67
C LYS A 283 0.75 22.21 8.40
N SER A 284 2.01 21.88 8.13
CA SER A 284 2.71 22.29 6.90
C SER A 284 2.01 21.74 5.66
N ILE A 285 1.71 20.44 5.65
CA ILE A 285 1.02 19.77 4.54
C ILE A 285 -0.35 20.36 4.21
N ARG A 286 -1.09 20.82 5.22
CA ARG A 286 -2.41 21.44 5.00
C ARG A 286 -2.33 22.86 4.45
N ASN A 287 -1.17 23.50 4.59
CA ASN A 287 -0.95 24.88 4.17
C ASN A 287 -0.19 24.99 2.84
N SER A 288 0.28 23.85 2.29
CA SER A 288 0.91 23.73 0.98
C SER A 288 -0.13 23.55 -0.13
#